data_d2186733880976b6bfced1441b65d462
#
_entry.id   d2186733880976b6bfced1441b65d462
#
_cell.length_a   1.000
_cell.length_b   1.000
_cell.length_c   1.000
_cell.angle_alpha   90.00
_cell.angle_beta   90.00
_cell.angle_gamma   90.00
#
_symmetry.space_group_name_H-M   'P 1'
#
loop_
_entity.id
_entity.type
_entity.pdbx_description
1 polymer ?
#
loop_
_entity_poly.entity_id
_entity_poly.type
_entity_poly.pdbx_seq_one_letter_code
_entity_poly.pdbx_strand_id
1 'polypeptide(L)'
;MHDAPQISPENKDSDRDIFAALPKVTLHEHLPMEATTPAELADAVRAHVSALAADGVVYAELRLAPEAYPFAADAAVDAAVAALDTATADAPAGIDARLVLTGMRQSAFDAVADLAIARRSRRVVGFELAGDPTAALPEAGELGALTTRLRAGFVPFELHCSGGFDDVVAGVAAGVTRLSCATDIVDDFSADLDGITPGDVSAWVRDRGIAVTYTPSLEVTMGQIDELADHPLPLLQQLGFTCTIAAGKPEAGTLTDQFVALNETFGYGLEEFFDLTVKAIENSFASEEDRQRLLETVILPAYEELADPEFAEDALEDLSDAAAEDA
;
A
#
# COMPACT_ATOMS: atom_id res chain seq x y z
N MET A 1 -17.35 26.93 10.97
CA MET A 1 -16.07 27.54 10.62
C MET A 1 -15.22 27.41 11.89
N HIS A 2 -14.57 26.26 12.07
CA HIS A 2 -13.56 26.08 13.10
C HIS A 2 -12.21 26.33 12.39
N ASP A 3 -11.49 27.35 12.89
CA ASP A 3 -10.11 27.58 12.49
C ASP A 3 -9.29 26.34 12.90
N ALA A 4 -8.80 25.59 11.93
CA ALA A 4 -7.78 24.59 12.19
C ALA A 4 -6.52 25.32 12.70
N PRO A 5 -5.80 24.82 13.71
CA PRO A 5 -4.57 25.41 14.16
C PRO A 5 -3.56 25.44 13.02
N GLN A 6 -3.11 26.65 12.63
CA GLN A 6 -2.02 26.83 11.69
C GLN A 6 -0.73 26.40 12.38
N ILE A 7 -0.11 25.32 11.88
CA ILE A 7 1.15 24.77 12.36
C ILE A 7 2.27 25.76 12.04
N SER A 8 3.01 26.19 13.06
CA SER A 8 4.17 27.07 12.92
C SER A 8 5.37 26.31 12.35
N PRO A 9 6.28 26.95 11.58
CA PRO A 9 7.47 26.32 10.99
C PRO A 9 8.45 25.70 11.99
N GLU A 10 8.30 25.98 13.27
CA GLU A 10 9.16 25.49 14.37
C GLU A 10 8.79 24.09 14.85
N ASN A 11 7.73 23.44 14.30
CA ASN A 11 7.21 22.16 14.78
C ASN A 11 7.40 20.97 13.81
N LYS A 12 8.14 21.13 12.71
CA LYS A 12 8.27 20.10 11.66
C LYS A 12 8.96 18.82 12.13
N ASP A 13 9.97 18.93 12.99
CA ASP A 13 10.68 17.77 13.52
C ASP A 13 9.78 17.00 14.49
N SER A 14 9.01 17.71 15.33
CA SER A 14 8.03 17.13 16.24
C SER A 14 6.91 16.37 15.52
N ASP A 15 6.39 16.90 14.41
CA ASP A 15 5.33 16.23 13.64
C ASP A 15 5.85 14.96 12.98
N ARG A 16 7.09 14.98 12.46
CA ARG A 16 7.74 13.79 11.90
C ARG A 16 7.91 12.68 12.94
N ASP A 17 8.31 13.02 14.16
CA ASP A 17 8.50 12.05 15.25
C ASP A 17 7.16 11.41 15.65
N ILE A 18 6.09 12.20 15.72
CA ILE A 18 4.73 11.68 15.93
C ILE A 18 4.35 10.72 14.81
N PHE A 19 4.54 11.09 13.54
CA PHE A 19 4.20 10.23 12.40
C PHE A 19 5.07 8.97 12.34
N ALA A 20 6.32 9.03 12.78
CA ALA A 20 7.21 7.87 12.89
C ALA A 20 6.70 6.86 13.92
N ALA A 21 6.15 7.35 15.03
CA ALA A 21 5.59 6.51 16.11
C ALA A 21 4.25 5.84 15.76
N LEU A 22 3.51 6.36 14.77
CA LEU A 22 2.23 5.78 14.36
C LEU A 22 2.41 4.35 13.80
N PRO A 23 1.56 3.38 14.21
CA PRO A 23 1.49 2.11 13.51
C PRO A 23 0.95 2.31 12.10
N LYS A 24 1.67 1.80 11.11
CA LYS A 24 1.37 1.96 9.69
C LYS A 24 1.06 0.64 9.02
N VAL A 25 0.22 0.69 7.99
CA VAL A 25 -0.12 -0.45 7.14
C VAL A 25 0.13 -0.08 5.70
N THR A 26 0.91 -0.90 4.99
CA THR A 26 1.18 -0.68 3.57
C THR A 26 0.76 -1.88 2.73
N LEU A 27 0.04 -1.63 1.64
CA LEU A 27 -0.50 -2.66 0.77
C LEU A 27 0.19 -2.73 -0.60
N HIS A 28 1.25 -1.94 -0.83
CA HIS A 28 1.91 -1.89 -2.14
C HIS A 28 3.39 -1.49 -2.00
N GLU A 29 4.23 -2.46 -1.62
CA GLU A 29 5.68 -2.26 -1.49
C GLU A 29 6.43 -3.17 -2.46
N HIS A 30 7.30 -2.59 -3.28
CA HIS A 30 8.09 -3.35 -4.23
C HIS A 30 9.37 -3.89 -3.60
N LEU A 31 9.61 -5.19 -3.79
CA LEU A 31 10.89 -5.79 -3.46
C LEU A 31 11.96 -5.38 -4.49
N PRO A 32 13.23 -5.18 -4.05
CA PRO A 32 14.32 -4.89 -4.97
C PRO A 32 14.51 -6.00 -6.02
N MET A 33 14.73 -5.62 -7.28
CA MET A 33 14.84 -6.55 -8.40
C MET A 33 16.30 -6.90 -8.79
N GLU A 34 17.30 -6.37 -8.08
CA GLU A 34 18.71 -6.52 -8.44
C GLU A 34 19.31 -7.85 -7.99
N ALA A 35 18.59 -8.67 -7.23
CA ALA A 35 19.08 -9.96 -6.75
C ALA A 35 19.37 -10.92 -7.91
N THR A 36 20.57 -11.47 -7.93
CA THR A 36 21.03 -12.42 -8.95
C THR A 36 20.97 -13.87 -8.49
N THR A 37 20.78 -14.09 -7.20
CA THR A 37 20.62 -15.40 -6.56
C THR A 37 19.46 -15.41 -5.57
N PRO A 38 18.86 -16.58 -5.28
CA PRO A 38 17.82 -16.69 -4.24
C PRO A 38 18.31 -16.24 -2.85
N ALA A 39 19.60 -16.41 -2.54
CA ALA A 39 20.18 -15.97 -1.27
C ALA A 39 20.20 -14.44 -1.16
N GLU A 40 20.63 -13.75 -2.22
CA GLU A 40 20.60 -12.28 -2.28
C GLU A 40 19.17 -11.74 -2.19
N LEU A 41 18.19 -12.39 -2.82
CA LEU A 41 16.78 -12.03 -2.67
C LEU A 41 16.33 -12.19 -1.22
N ALA A 42 16.67 -13.29 -0.56
CA ALA A 42 16.32 -13.51 0.85
C ALA A 42 16.94 -12.44 1.76
N ASP A 43 18.20 -12.03 1.50
CA ASP A 43 18.86 -10.94 2.23
C ASP A 43 18.14 -9.59 2.01
N ALA A 44 17.78 -9.28 0.76
CA ALA A 44 17.05 -8.08 0.40
C ALA A 44 15.66 -8.02 1.06
N VAL A 45 14.93 -9.14 1.08
CA VAL A 45 13.63 -9.24 1.77
C VAL A 45 13.78 -8.96 3.27
N ARG A 46 14.77 -9.56 3.94
CA ARG A 46 15.02 -9.33 5.37
C ARG A 46 15.35 -7.86 5.65
N ALA A 47 16.22 -7.27 4.85
CA ALA A 47 16.60 -5.86 4.99
C ALA A 47 15.39 -4.94 4.79
N HIS A 48 14.55 -5.21 3.78
CA HIS A 48 13.36 -4.41 3.51
C HIS A 48 12.32 -4.52 4.63
N VAL A 49 12.05 -5.73 5.14
CA VAL A 49 11.15 -5.93 6.29
C VAL A 49 11.66 -5.22 7.55
N SER A 50 12.99 -5.27 7.78
CA SER A 50 13.60 -4.56 8.91
C SER A 50 13.45 -3.04 8.78
N ALA A 51 13.61 -2.49 7.59
CA ALA A 51 13.42 -1.06 7.33
C ALA A 51 11.95 -0.64 7.53
N LEU A 52 10.99 -1.44 7.05
CA LEU A 52 9.55 -1.19 7.28
C LEU A 52 9.20 -1.24 8.77
N ALA A 53 9.73 -2.22 9.51
CA ALA A 53 9.51 -2.32 10.95
C ALA A 53 10.10 -1.10 11.69
N ALA A 54 11.28 -0.63 11.30
CA ALA A 54 11.89 0.58 11.86
C ALA A 54 11.09 1.86 11.55
N ASP A 55 10.32 1.87 10.46
CA ASP A 55 9.40 2.96 10.10
C ASP A 55 8.01 2.81 10.77
N GLY A 56 7.83 1.91 11.73
CA GLY A 56 6.56 1.70 12.42
C GLY A 56 5.51 0.92 11.62
N VAL A 57 5.89 0.25 10.53
CA VAL A 57 4.96 -0.58 9.77
C VAL A 57 4.67 -1.87 10.50
N VAL A 58 3.39 -2.13 10.80
CA VAL A 58 2.92 -3.32 11.53
C VAL A 58 2.37 -4.42 10.60
N TYR A 59 1.98 -4.04 9.38
CA TYR A 59 1.55 -4.96 8.33
C TYR A 59 1.99 -4.46 6.96
N ALA A 60 2.52 -5.36 6.13
CA ALA A 60 2.96 -5.05 4.77
C ALA A 60 2.61 -6.14 3.75
N GLU A 61 2.18 -5.73 2.55
CA GLU A 61 2.07 -6.59 1.37
C GLU A 61 3.15 -6.24 0.36
N LEU A 62 4.12 -7.14 0.20
CA LEU A 62 5.30 -6.96 -0.63
C LEU A 62 5.06 -7.52 -2.03
N ARG A 63 5.36 -6.73 -3.04
CA ARG A 63 5.26 -7.10 -4.46
C ARG A 63 6.48 -7.91 -4.89
N LEU A 64 6.25 -9.18 -5.22
CA LEU A 64 7.26 -10.06 -5.79
C LEU A 64 6.91 -10.39 -7.24
N ALA A 65 7.70 -9.88 -8.18
CA ALA A 65 7.64 -10.26 -9.59
C ALA A 65 8.65 -11.39 -9.84
N PRO A 66 8.28 -12.67 -9.68
CA PRO A 66 9.26 -13.76 -9.66
C PRO A 66 9.96 -13.97 -11.00
N GLU A 67 9.35 -13.52 -12.11
CA GLU A 67 9.94 -13.59 -13.46
C GLU A 67 10.99 -12.51 -13.72
N ALA A 68 11.11 -11.49 -12.88
CA ALA A 68 12.12 -10.44 -13.00
C ALA A 68 13.53 -10.91 -12.61
N TYR A 69 13.64 -12.02 -11.89
CA TYR A 69 14.92 -12.55 -11.43
C TYR A 69 15.53 -13.53 -12.44
N PRO A 70 16.88 -13.64 -12.52
CA PRO A 70 17.58 -14.53 -13.47
C PRO A 70 17.59 -16.00 -13.02
N PHE A 71 16.71 -16.40 -12.12
CA PHE A 71 16.56 -17.76 -11.61
C PHE A 71 15.08 -18.20 -11.60
N ALA A 72 14.82 -19.46 -11.29
CA ALA A 72 13.47 -20.01 -11.36
C ALA A 72 12.48 -19.27 -10.45
N ALA A 73 11.29 -18.98 -10.98
CA ALA A 73 10.23 -18.28 -10.27
C ALA A 73 9.84 -18.95 -8.93
N ASP A 74 9.77 -20.29 -8.92
CA ASP A 74 9.55 -21.07 -7.68
C ASP A 74 10.64 -20.80 -6.63
N ALA A 75 11.91 -20.73 -7.06
CA ALA A 75 13.02 -20.45 -6.15
C ALA A 75 12.96 -19.01 -5.59
N ALA A 76 12.46 -18.05 -6.38
CA ALA A 76 12.25 -16.70 -5.90
C ALA A 76 11.17 -16.66 -4.80
N VAL A 77 10.03 -17.32 -5.01
CA VAL A 77 8.96 -17.40 -4.02
C VAL A 77 9.44 -18.13 -2.75
N ASP A 78 10.12 -19.28 -2.90
CA ASP A 78 10.62 -20.05 -1.76
C ASP A 78 11.63 -19.24 -0.92
N ALA A 79 12.54 -18.52 -1.58
CA ALA A 79 13.53 -17.67 -0.91
C ALA A 79 12.86 -16.51 -0.15
N ALA A 80 11.90 -15.83 -0.78
CA ALA A 80 11.18 -14.73 -0.16
C ALA A 80 10.34 -15.21 1.04
N VAL A 81 9.60 -16.33 0.91
CA VAL A 81 8.80 -16.90 2.00
C VAL A 81 9.68 -17.28 3.19
N ALA A 82 10.80 -17.97 2.95
CA ALA A 82 11.74 -18.35 4.02
C ALA A 82 12.36 -17.13 4.72
N ALA A 83 12.64 -16.07 3.96
CA ALA A 83 13.14 -14.82 4.51
C ALA A 83 12.09 -14.12 5.38
N LEU A 84 10.83 -14.07 4.94
CA LEU A 84 9.72 -13.51 5.73
C LEU A 84 9.47 -14.28 7.04
N ASP A 85 9.55 -15.61 7.01
CA ASP A 85 9.37 -16.42 8.21
C ASP A 85 10.44 -16.12 9.28
N THR A 86 11.65 -15.78 8.85
CA THR A 86 12.75 -15.39 9.75
C THR A 86 12.61 -13.93 10.19
N ALA A 87 12.46 -13.01 9.24
CA ALA A 87 12.43 -11.57 9.50
C ALA A 87 11.29 -11.16 10.44
N THR A 88 10.10 -11.75 10.27
CA THR A 88 8.94 -11.42 11.12
C THR A 88 9.04 -12.03 12.53
N ALA A 89 9.82 -13.11 12.70
CA ALA A 89 10.08 -13.68 14.01
C ALA A 89 11.10 -12.85 14.82
N ASP A 90 12.04 -12.22 14.13
CA ASP A 90 13.17 -11.49 14.72
C ASP A 90 12.89 -9.97 14.86
N ALA A 91 11.81 -9.45 14.25
CA ALA A 91 11.49 -8.03 14.27
C ALA A 91 11.00 -7.60 15.68
N PRO A 92 11.66 -6.62 16.31
CA PRO A 92 11.31 -6.15 17.67
C PRO A 92 9.87 -5.61 17.75
N ALA A 93 9.35 -5.05 16.67
CA ALA A 93 8.03 -4.43 16.61
C ALA A 93 6.92 -5.37 16.09
N GLY A 94 7.24 -6.64 15.75
CA GLY A 94 6.22 -7.63 15.39
C GLY A 94 5.50 -7.41 14.06
N ILE A 95 6.21 -6.89 13.01
CA ILE A 95 5.62 -6.71 11.66
C ILE A 95 5.13 -8.03 11.07
N ASP A 96 3.92 -8.06 10.51
CA ASP A 96 3.40 -9.16 9.69
C ASP A 96 3.53 -8.79 8.19
N ALA A 97 4.57 -9.30 7.54
CA ALA A 97 4.81 -9.07 6.11
C ALA A 97 4.42 -10.28 5.27
N ARG A 98 3.77 -10.03 4.13
CA ARG A 98 3.22 -11.03 3.22
C ARG A 98 3.57 -10.70 1.78
N LEU A 99 3.42 -11.66 0.87
CA LEU A 99 3.71 -11.53 -0.55
C LEU A 99 2.42 -11.46 -1.36
N VAL A 100 2.38 -10.52 -2.30
CA VAL A 100 1.49 -10.53 -3.46
C VAL A 100 2.37 -10.83 -4.67
N LEU A 101 2.09 -11.94 -5.38
CA LEU A 101 2.85 -12.28 -6.57
C LEU A 101 2.40 -11.41 -7.74
N THR A 102 3.36 -10.75 -8.39
CA THR A 102 3.08 -9.79 -9.46
C THR A 102 3.41 -10.41 -10.81
N GLY A 103 2.40 -10.60 -11.65
CA GLY A 103 2.55 -10.94 -13.06
C GLY A 103 2.59 -9.68 -13.93
N MET A 104 3.51 -9.65 -14.90
CA MET A 104 3.65 -8.49 -15.79
C MET A 104 2.78 -8.65 -17.04
N ARG A 105 1.96 -7.64 -17.39
CA ARG A 105 1.04 -7.67 -18.55
C ARG A 105 1.74 -7.92 -19.90
N GLN A 106 3.02 -7.59 -19.98
CA GLN A 106 3.87 -7.83 -21.15
C GLN A 106 4.58 -9.18 -21.15
N SER A 107 4.36 -10.04 -20.17
CA SER A 107 5.00 -11.36 -20.04
C SER A 107 3.99 -12.49 -19.80
N ALA A 108 4.44 -13.67 -19.40
CA ALA A 108 3.60 -14.83 -19.15
C ALA A 108 2.91 -14.77 -17.75
N PHE A 109 2.19 -13.71 -17.46
CA PHE A 109 1.52 -13.49 -16.15
C PHE A 109 0.65 -14.68 -15.69
N ASP A 110 0.14 -15.48 -16.61
CA ASP A 110 -0.63 -16.68 -16.31
C ASP A 110 0.14 -17.70 -15.49
N ALA A 111 1.44 -17.87 -15.77
CA ALA A 111 2.30 -18.78 -15.02
C ALA A 111 2.50 -18.27 -13.59
N VAL A 112 2.60 -16.94 -13.39
CA VAL A 112 2.70 -16.32 -12.06
C VAL A 112 1.38 -16.45 -11.30
N ALA A 113 0.24 -16.31 -11.97
CA ALA A 113 -1.07 -16.53 -11.37
C ALA A 113 -1.25 -17.99 -10.91
N ASP A 114 -0.83 -18.97 -11.73
CA ASP A 114 -0.84 -20.39 -11.35
C ASP A 114 0.09 -20.65 -10.15
N LEU A 115 1.25 -19.98 -10.12
CA LEU A 115 2.18 -20.05 -9.00
C LEU A 115 1.56 -19.45 -7.73
N ALA A 116 0.86 -18.31 -7.81
CA ALA A 116 0.16 -17.70 -6.68
C ALA A 116 -0.92 -18.64 -6.10
N ILE A 117 -1.67 -19.33 -6.97
CA ILE A 117 -2.64 -20.34 -6.56
C ILE A 117 -1.96 -21.53 -5.88
N ALA A 118 -0.89 -22.07 -6.48
CA ALA A 118 -0.17 -23.23 -5.98
C ALA A 118 0.55 -22.96 -4.64
N ARG A 119 1.03 -21.73 -4.43
CA ARG A 119 1.79 -21.29 -3.24
C ARG A 119 0.94 -20.54 -2.22
N ARG A 120 -0.39 -20.44 -2.45
CA ARG A 120 -1.29 -19.77 -1.52
C ARG A 120 -1.10 -20.28 -0.09
N SER A 121 -0.80 -19.36 0.81
CA SER A 121 -0.48 -19.68 2.21
C SER A 121 -0.69 -18.41 3.07
N ARG A 122 -0.29 -18.47 4.35
CA ARG A 122 -0.25 -17.28 5.18
C ARG A 122 0.72 -16.21 4.62
N ARG A 123 1.78 -16.62 3.89
CA ARG A 123 2.78 -15.68 3.33
C ARG A 123 2.47 -15.23 1.92
N VAL A 124 1.92 -16.09 1.07
CA VAL A 124 1.50 -15.73 -0.29
C VAL A 124 -0.02 -15.54 -0.26
N VAL A 125 -0.47 -14.28 -0.33
CA VAL A 125 -1.85 -13.91 -0.01
C VAL A 125 -2.65 -13.40 -1.20
N GLY A 126 -1.99 -12.99 -2.29
CA GLY A 126 -2.67 -12.39 -3.44
C GLY A 126 -1.87 -12.49 -4.73
N PHE A 127 -2.52 -12.06 -5.80
CA PHE A 127 -1.93 -11.87 -7.12
C PHE A 127 -2.23 -10.45 -7.61
N GLU A 128 -1.23 -9.82 -8.22
CA GLU A 128 -1.34 -8.55 -8.91
C GLU A 128 -1.00 -8.71 -10.39
N LEU A 129 -1.75 -8.06 -11.25
CA LEU A 129 -1.37 -7.82 -12.63
C LEU A 129 -0.88 -6.39 -12.77
N ALA A 130 0.41 -6.23 -13.10
CA ALA A 130 1.05 -4.94 -13.29
C ALA A 130 1.84 -4.92 -14.61
N GLY A 131 2.69 -3.93 -14.80
CA GLY A 131 3.63 -3.88 -15.91
C GLY A 131 3.77 -2.52 -16.55
N ASP A 132 4.40 -2.49 -17.73
CA ASP A 132 4.62 -1.27 -18.50
C ASP A 132 3.27 -0.60 -18.83
N PRO A 133 3.06 0.68 -18.48
CA PRO A 133 1.82 1.39 -18.76
C PRO A 133 1.49 1.49 -20.26
N THR A 134 2.51 1.38 -21.13
CA THR A 134 2.32 1.40 -22.59
C THR A 134 1.97 0.01 -23.16
N ALA A 135 2.11 -1.05 -22.39
CA ALA A 135 1.68 -2.39 -22.77
C ALA A 135 0.17 -2.53 -22.58
N ALA A 136 -0.52 -3.05 -23.59
CA ALA A 136 -1.95 -3.28 -23.51
C ALA A 136 -2.28 -4.27 -22.38
N LEU A 137 -3.42 -4.05 -21.70
CA LEU A 137 -4.00 -5.07 -20.83
C LEU A 137 -4.44 -6.30 -21.67
N PRO A 138 -4.48 -7.49 -21.04
CA PRO A 138 -5.11 -8.64 -21.64
C PRO A 138 -6.57 -8.34 -22.05
N GLU A 139 -7.03 -8.98 -23.10
CA GLU A 139 -8.41 -8.86 -23.54
C GLU A 139 -9.40 -9.18 -22.41
N ALA A 140 -10.59 -8.57 -22.43
CA ALA A 140 -11.61 -8.73 -21.38
C ALA A 140 -11.94 -10.22 -21.08
N GLY A 141 -11.91 -11.07 -22.11
CA GLY A 141 -12.12 -12.52 -21.97
C GLY A 141 -10.97 -13.21 -21.21
N GLU A 142 -9.73 -12.78 -21.42
CA GLU A 142 -8.55 -13.29 -20.72
C GLU A 142 -8.53 -12.83 -19.27
N LEU A 143 -8.81 -11.55 -19.00
CA LEU A 143 -8.96 -11.03 -17.63
C LEU A 143 -10.09 -11.74 -16.87
N GLY A 144 -11.23 -11.98 -17.51
CA GLY A 144 -12.34 -12.73 -16.91
C GLY A 144 -11.96 -14.19 -16.58
N ALA A 145 -11.20 -14.84 -17.47
CA ALA A 145 -10.68 -16.20 -17.24
C ALA A 145 -9.65 -16.21 -16.08
N LEU A 146 -8.75 -15.25 -16.05
CA LEU A 146 -7.78 -15.05 -14.96
C LEU A 146 -8.49 -14.89 -13.62
N THR A 147 -9.45 -13.96 -13.52
CA THR A 147 -10.23 -13.72 -12.31
C THR A 147 -10.97 -14.98 -11.85
N THR A 148 -11.59 -15.70 -12.79
CA THR A 148 -12.29 -16.95 -12.48
C THR A 148 -11.36 -17.99 -11.89
N ARG A 149 -10.16 -18.13 -12.43
CA ARG A 149 -9.13 -19.06 -11.97
C ARG A 149 -8.58 -18.68 -10.59
N LEU A 150 -8.25 -17.40 -10.37
CA LEU A 150 -7.79 -16.90 -9.08
C LEU A 150 -8.84 -17.09 -7.99
N ARG A 151 -10.11 -16.78 -8.28
CA ARG A 151 -11.22 -17.00 -7.34
C ARG A 151 -11.41 -18.47 -7.00
N ALA A 152 -11.28 -19.38 -7.98
CA ALA A 152 -11.35 -20.82 -7.74
C ALA A 152 -10.21 -21.30 -6.84
N GLY A 153 -9.03 -20.63 -6.87
CA GLY A 153 -7.90 -20.85 -5.97
C GLY A 153 -7.97 -20.06 -4.66
N PHE A 154 -9.03 -19.26 -4.44
CA PHE A 154 -9.18 -18.35 -3.31
C PHE A 154 -8.01 -17.34 -3.19
N VAL A 155 -7.50 -16.86 -4.30
CA VAL A 155 -6.44 -15.84 -4.39
C VAL A 155 -7.11 -14.51 -4.77
N PRO A 156 -7.02 -13.46 -3.93
CA PRO A 156 -7.47 -12.12 -4.28
C PRO A 156 -6.68 -11.57 -5.47
N PHE A 157 -7.34 -10.72 -6.27
CA PHE A 157 -6.76 -10.13 -7.46
C PHE A 157 -6.73 -8.61 -7.36
N GLU A 158 -5.56 -8.02 -7.56
CA GLU A 158 -5.32 -6.59 -7.68
C GLU A 158 -4.85 -6.23 -9.08
N LEU A 159 -5.35 -5.11 -9.61
CA LEU A 159 -4.88 -4.54 -10.87
C LEU A 159 -4.16 -3.23 -10.62
N HIS A 160 -2.93 -3.12 -11.15
CA HIS A 160 -2.17 -1.88 -11.19
C HIS A 160 -2.60 -1.05 -12.40
N CYS A 161 -3.20 0.14 -12.14
CA CYS A 161 -3.86 0.98 -13.13
C CYS A 161 -2.96 2.15 -13.57
N SER A 162 -1.81 1.85 -14.17
CA SER A 162 -0.88 2.89 -14.66
C SER A 162 -1.08 3.27 -16.13
N GLY A 163 -2.00 2.60 -16.82
CA GLY A 163 -2.29 2.83 -18.25
C GLY A 163 -3.50 3.74 -18.52
N GLY A 164 -3.97 4.49 -17.53
CA GLY A 164 -5.10 5.40 -17.66
C GLY A 164 -6.43 4.84 -17.16
N PHE A 165 -7.50 5.59 -17.37
CA PHE A 165 -8.86 5.22 -16.90
C PHE A 165 -9.36 3.90 -17.49
N ASP A 166 -8.93 3.50 -18.68
CA ASP A 166 -9.29 2.21 -19.29
C ASP A 166 -8.85 1.01 -18.44
N ASP A 167 -7.73 1.12 -17.71
CA ASP A 167 -7.28 0.09 -16.77
C ASP A 167 -8.27 -0.04 -15.61
N VAL A 168 -8.79 1.06 -15.10
CA VAL A 168 -9.82 1.07 -14.03
C VAL A 168 -11.09 0.37 -14.51
N VAL A 169 -11.57 0.73 -15.71
CA VAL A 169 -12.74 0.11 -16.35
C VAL A 169 -12.54 -1.40 -16.49
N ALA A 170 -11.38 -1.82 -17.00
CA ALA A 170 -11.07 -3.23 -17.22
C ALA A 170 -10.99 -4.00 -15.89
N GLY A 171 -10.37 -3.42 -14.85
CA GLY A 171 -10.28 -4.00 -13.52
C GLY A 171 -11.64 -4.20 -12.88
N VAL A 172 -12.48 -3.16 -12.91
CA VAL A 172 -13.86 -3.22 -12.40
C VAL A 172 -14.67 -4.29 -13.15
N ALA A 173 -14.61 -4.31 -14.48
CA ALA A 173 -15.32 -5.29 -15.30
C ALA A 173 -14.83 -6.73 -15.05
N ALA A 174 -13.52 -6.92 -14.82
CA ALA A 174 -12.95 -8.21 -14.46
C ALA A 174 -13.32 -8.63 -13.03
N GLY A 175 -13.72 -7.71 -12.18
CA GLY A 175 -14.09 -7.96 -10.79
C GLY A 175 -12.88 -8.15 -9.88
N VAL A 176 -11.89 -7.27 -9.99
CA VAL A 176 -10.75 -7.20 -9.05
C VAL A 176 -11.23 -6.90 -7.64
N THR A 177 -10.42 -7.22 -6.67
CA THR A 177 -10.69 -6.95 -5.25
C THR A 177 -10.06 -5.65 -4.78
N ARG A 178 -9.04 -5.16 -5.47
CA ARG A 178 -8.33 -3.90 -5.18
C ARG A 178 -7.72 -3.32 -6.46
N LEU A 179 -7.57 -2.00 -6.49
CA LEU A 179 -6.86 -1.26 -7.53
C LEU A 179 -5.64 -0.59 -6.91
N SER A 180 -4.57 -0.39 -7.66
CA SER A 180 -3.43 0.43 -7.25
C SER A 180 -3.07 1.46 -8.32
N CYS A 181 -2.58 2.62 -7.89
CA CYS A 181 -2.15 3.73 -8.74
C CYS A 181 -3.25 4.19 -9.75
N ALA A 182 -4.53 4.11 -9.35
CA ALA A 182 -5.67 4.46 -10.19
C ALA A 182 -5.98 5.97 -10.10
N THR A 183 -4.99 6.84 -10.38
CA THR A 183 -5.14 8.30 -10.33
C THR A 183 -6.16 8.81 -11.34
N ASP A 184 -6.23 8.18 -12.51
CA ASP A 184 -7.17 8.54 -13.59
C ASP A 184 -8.63 8.15 -13.32
N ILE A 185 -8.95 7.60 -12.15
CA ILE A 185 -10.34 7.31 -11.75
C ILE A 185 -11.21 8.58 -11.76
N VAL A 186 -10.59 9.74 -11.60
CA VAL A 186 -11.27 11.06 -11.64
C VAL A 186 -11.72 11.47 -13.05
N ASP A 187 -11.22 10.83 -14.10
CA ASP A 187 -11.63 11.10 -15.48
C ASP A 187 -13.11 10.71 -15.74
N ASP A 188 -13.68 9.86 -14.88
CA ASP A 188 -15.10 9.50 -14.88
C ASP A 188 -15.98 10.52 -14.13
N PHE A 189 -15.39 11.59 -13.57
CA PHE A 189 -16.13 12.54 -12.77
C PHE A 189 -16.74 13.65 -13.65
N SER A 190 -17.88 14.15 -13.22
CA SER A 190 -18.49 15.36 -13.74
C SER A 190 -18.55 16.44 -12.66
N ALA A 191 -18.42 17.71 -13.06
CA ALA A 191 -18.52 18.85 -12.16
C ALA A 191 -19.58 19.82 -12.68
N ASP A 192 -20.48 20.26 -11.79
CA ASP A 192 -21.48 21.27 -12.06
C ASP A 192 -21.65 22.22 -10.88
N LEU A 193 -22.74 23.02 -10.85
CA LEU A 193 -23.01 23.98 -9.79
C LEU A 193 -23.39 23.32 -8.46
N ASP A 194 -23.81 22.07 -8.48
CA ASP A 194 -24.19 21.29 -7.28
C ASP A 194 -22.99 20.55 -6.69
N GLY A 195 -21.87 20.44 -7.42
CA GLY A 195 -20.62 19.83 -6.97
C GLY A 195 -19.99 18.86 -7.95
N ILE A 196 -19.16 17.95 -7.42
CA ILE A 196 -18.46 16.90 -8.17
C ILE A 196 -19.20 15.59 -7.97
N THR A 197 -19.51 14.91 -9.08
CA THR A 197 -20.25 13.64 -9.08
C THR A 197 -19.44 12.56 -9.79
N PRO A 198 -19.13 11.42 -9.13
CA PRO A 198 -18.56 10.25 -9.78
C PRO A 198 -19.46 9.69 -10.89
N GLY A 199 -18.86 9.26 -12.01
CA GLY A 199 -19.57 8.52 -13.05
C GLY A 199 -19.86 7.06 -12.66
N ASP A 200 -20.31 6.25 -13.60
CA ASP A 200 -20.80 4.89 -13.33
C ASP A 200 -19.69 3.96 -12.79
N VAL A 201 -18.49 4.05 -13.33
CA VAL A 201 -17.36 3.17 -12.95
C VAL A 201 -16.80 3.59 -11.59
N SER A 202 -16.53 4.87 -11.40
CA SER A 202 -15.99 5.40 -10.14
C SER A 202 -17.03 5.26 -9.01
N ALA A 203 -18.31 5.51 -9.27
CA ALA A 203 -19.38 5.24 -8.30
C ALA A 203 -19.45 3.75 -7.92
N TRP A 204 -19.26 2.84 -8.89
CA TRP A 204 -19.20 1.41 -8.58
C TRP A 204 -18.04 1.07 -7.64
N VAL A 205 -16.84 1.62 -7.91
CA VAL A 205 -15.66 1.43 -7.04
C VAL A 205 -15.97 1.89 -5.62
N ARG A 206 -16.49 3.11 -5.47
CA ARG A 206 -16.87 3.67 -4.16
C ARG A 206 -17.95 2.83 -3.47
N ASP A 207 -19.06 2.55 -4.14
CA ASP A 207 -20.25 1.93 -3.53
C ASP A 207 -20.02 0.44 -3.17
N ARG A 208 -19.00 -0.19 -3.75
CA ARG A 208 -18.58 -1.56 -3.45
C ARG A 208 -17.40 -1.62 -2.49
N GLY A 209 -16.87 -0.46 -2.08
CA GLY A 209 -15.72 -0.38 -1.19
C GLY A 209 -14.47 -1.03 -1.79
N ILE A 210 -14.33 -0.99 -3.14
CA ILE A 210 -13.10 -1.48 -3.78
C ILE A 210 -11.98 -0.51 -3.39
N ALA A 211 -11.02 -1.00 -2.63
CA ALA A 211 -9.93 -0.16 -2.17
C ALA A 211 -9.00 0.26 -3.32
N VAL A 212 -8.56 1.51 -3.26
CA VAL A 212 -7.56 2.05 -4.17
C VAL A 212 -6.32 2.43 -3.36
N THR A 213 -5.19 1.79 -3.68
CA THR A 213 -3.90 2.07 -3.05
C THR A 213 -3.12 3.06 -3.91
N TYR A 214 -2.69 4.16 -3.32
CA TYR A 214 -1.88 5.19 -3.95
C TYR A 214 -0.44 5.17 -3.42
N THR A 215 0.48 5.63 -4.26
CA THR A 215 1.90 5.85 -3.91
C THR A 215 2.26 7.30 -4.21
N PRO A 216 1.76 8.29 -3.42
CA PRO A 216 1.66 9.69 -3.86
C PRO A 216 2.98 10.30 -4.35
N SER A 217 4.06 10.18 -3.59
CA SER A 217 5.37 10.72 -4.00
C SER A 217 5.98 9.96 -5.19
N LEU A 218 5.72 8.64 -5.30
CA LEU A 218 6.19 7.85 -6.42
C LEU A 218 5.41 8.19 -7.70
N GLU A 219 4.10 8.41 -7.62
CA GLU A 219 3.25 8.80 -8.74
C GLU A 219 3.67 10.16 -9.32
N VAL A 220 4.06 11.13 -8.47
CA VAL A 220 4.68 12.38 -8.91
C VAL A 220 6.04 12.12 -9.58
N THR A 221 6.89 11.31 -8.96
CA THR A 221 8.22 10.99 -9.50
C THR A 221 8.15 10.29 -10.85
N MET A 222 7.13 9.44 -11.04
CA MET A 222 6.87 8.72 -12.29
C MET A 222 6.14 9.58 -13.35
N GLY A 223 5.73 10.81 -13.00
CA GLY A 223 5.05 11.73 -13.91
C GLY A 223 3.59 11.36 -14.20
N GLN A 224 2.95 10.57 -13.32
CA GLN A 224 1.53 10.28 -13.38
C GLN A 224 0.71 11.49 -12.88
N ILE A 225 1.28 12.24 -11.93
CA ILE A 225 0.75 13.49 -11.39
C ILE A 225 1.86 14.53 -11.49
N ASP A 226 1.53 15.77 -11.86
CA ASP A 226 2.52 16.84 -12.05
C ASP A 226 3.15 17.28 -10.72
N GLU A 227 2.33 17.49 -9.69
CA GLU A 227 2.78 17.81 -8.33
C GLU A 227 1.83 17.19 -7.29
N LEU A 228 2.32 16.99 -6.06
CA LEU A 228 1.54 16.34 -5.01
C LEU A 228 0.23 17.07 -4.69
N ALA A 229 0.21 18.41 -4.83
CA ALA A 229 -0.98 19.22 -4.62
C ALA A 229 -2.13 18.90 -5.59
N ASP A 230 -1.82 18.33 -6.76
CA ASP A 230 -2.82 17.90 -7.76
C ASP A 230 -3.33 16.48 -7.53
N HIS A 231 -2.80 15.78 -6.50
CA HIS A 231 -3.16 14.40 -6.25
C HIS A 231 -4.64 14.24 -5.86
N PRO A 232 -5.40 13.30 -6.46
CA PRO A 232 -6.84 13.17 -6.24
C PRO A 232 -7.22 12.60 -4.87
N LEU A 233 -6.27 12.11 -4.08
CA LEU A 233 -6.51 11.44 -2.79
C LEU A 233 -7.47 12.20 -1.86
N PRO A 234 -7.28 13.52 -1.59
CA PRO A 234 -8.18 14.24 -0.68
C PRO A 234 -9.61 14.32 -1.20
N LEU A 235 -9.78 14.54 -2.50
CA LEU A 235 -11.10 14.57 -3.14
C LEU A 235 -11.79 13.21 -3.02
N LEU A 236 -11.07 12.13 -3.30
CA LEU A 236 -11.62 10.78 -3.24
C LEU A 236 -12.05 10.40 -1.82
N GLN A 237 -11.24 10.74 -0.80
CA GLN A 237 -11.61 10.52 0.60
C GLN A 237 -12.87 11.32 0.97
N GLN A 238 -12.97 12.59 0.56
CA GLN A 238 -14.16 13.42 0.79
C GLN A 238 -15.42 12.85 0.13
N LEU A 239 -15.27 12.20 -1.03
CA LEU A 239 -16.36 11.54 -1.76
C LEU A 239 -16.66 10.13 -1.23
N GLY A 240 -15.97 9.66 -0.20
CA GLY A 240 -16.22 8.39 0.48
C GLY A 240 -15.61 7.16 -0.21
N PHE A 241 -14.56 7.35 -1.02
CA PHE A 241 -13.80 6.22 -1.56
C PHE A 241 -12.94 5.55 -0.47
N THR A 242 -12.69 4.27 -0.64
CA THR A 242 -11.78 3.52 0.21
C THR A 242 -10.36 3.70 -0.32
N CYS A 243 -9.64 4.69 0.23
CA CYS A 243 -8.28 5.01 -0.16
C CYS A 243 -7.27 4.45 0.85
N THR A 244 -6.13 3.97 0.37
CA THR A 244 -4.97 3.59 1.17
C THR A 244 -3.71 4.15 0.52
N ILE A 245 -2.61 4.26 1.27
CA ILE A 245 -1.34 4.74 0.75
C ILE A 245 -0.20 3.76 1.01
N ALA A 246 0.83 3.85 0.18
CA ALA A 246 2.08 3.11 0.28
C ALA A 246 3.26 4.01 -0.13
N ALA A 247 4.46 3.66 0.23
CA ALA A 247 5.66 4.29 -0.31
C ALA A 247 5.99 3.75 -1.71
N GLY A 248 5.67 2.49 -1.95
CA GLY A 248 5.82 1.80 -3.22
C GLY A 248 7.24 1.30 -3.46
N LYS A 249 8.22 2.17 -3.41
CA LYS A 249 9.65 1.83 -3.60
C LYS A 249 10.53 2.59 -2.61
N PRO A 250 11.67 2.02 -2.20
CA PRO A 250 12.59 2.67 -1.27
C PRO A 250 13.06 4.06 -1.74
N GLU A 251 13.16 4.29 -3.05
CA GLU A 251 13.59 5.57 -3.62
C GLU A 251 12.56 6.69 -3.44
N ALA A 252 11.29 6.34 -3.17
CA ALA A 252 10.24 7.29 -2.86
C ALA A 252 10.18 7.70 -1.37
N GLY A 253 11.11 7.20 -0.57
CA GLY A 253 11.17 7.41 0.88
C GLY A 253 10.39 6.35 1.67
N THR A 254 10.20 6.59 2.96
CA THR A 254 9.45 5.71 3.87
C THR A 254 7.95 6.06 3.87
N LEU A 255 7.14 5.25 4.53
CA LEU A 255 5.72 5.58 4.71
C LEU A 255 5.55 6.81 5.65
N THR A 256 6.45 6.99 6.62
CA THR A 256 6.53 8.23 7.39
C THR A 256 6.80 9.45 6.50
N ASP A 257 7.69 9.33 5.49
CA ASP A 257 7.92 10.42 4.53
C ASP A 257 6.65 10.75 3.72
N GLN A 258 5.83 9.75 3.38
CA GLN A 258 4.52 9.99 2.74
C GLN A 258 3.58 10.73 3.68
N PHE A 259 3.51 10.36 4.96
CA PHE A 259 2.69 11.08 5.95
C PHE A 259 3.13 12.53 6.09
N VAL A 260 4.43 12.79 6.20
CA VAL A 260 4.98 14.15 6.24
C VAL A 260 4.59 14.95 4.98
N ALA A 261 4.76 14.36 3.81
CA ALA A 261 4.43 15.02 2.55
C ALA A 261 2.92 15.34 2.44
N LEU A 262 2.04 14.45 2.87
CA LEU A 262 0.59 14.67 2.90
C LEU A 262 0.19 15.71 3.96
N ASN A 263 0.85 15.73 5.12
CA ASN A 263 0.65 16.78 6.13
C ASN A 263 1.06 18.15 5.59
N GLU A 264 2.25 18.26 4.99
CA GLU A 264 2.76 19.52 4.45
C GLU A 264 1.92 20.06 3.29
N THR A 265 1.37 19.17 2.45
CA THR A 265 0.65 19.55 1.24
C THR A 265 -0.83 19.79 1.49
N PHE A 266 -1.48 18.92 2.28
CA PHE A 266 -2.93 18.90 2.46
C PHE A 266 -3.37 19.18 3.89
N GLY A 267 -2.43 19.27 4.85
CA GLY A 267 -2.75 19.46 6.26
C GLY A 267 -3.32 18.20 6.94
N TYR A 268 -2.97 17.00 6.43
CA TYR A 268 -3.39 15.75 7.04
C TYR A 268 -2.82 15.62 8.47
N GLY A 269 -3.63 15.09 9.38
CA GLY A 269 -3.25 14.85 10.77
C GLY A 269 -3.56 13.41 11.19
N LEU A 270 -3.63 13.21 12.50
CA LEU A 270 -3.88 11.89 13.09
C LEU A 270 -5.18 11.25 12.61
N GLU A 271 -6.24 12.05 12.38
CA GLU A 271 -7.55 11.55 11.95
C GLU A 271 -7.48 10.96 10.54
N GLU A 272 -6.85 11.68 9.58
CA GLU A 272 -6.70 11.20 8.20
C GLU A 272 -5.76 9.99 8.13
N PHE A 273 -4.65 9.99 8.89
CA PHE A 273 -3.73 8.84 8.92
C PHE A 273 -4.34 7.62 9.60
N PHE A 274 -5.15 7.82 10.62
CA PHE A 274 -5.96 6.75 11.21
C PHE A 274 -6.92 6.14 10.20
N ASP A 275 -7.69 6.95 9.48
CA ASP A 275 -8.61 6.50 8.44
C ASP A 275 -7.89 5.69 7.34
N LEU A 276 -6.76 6.21 6.83
CA LEU A 276 -5.94 5.52 5.84
C LEU A 276 -5.40 4.17 6.36
N THR A 277 -4.92 4.14 7.61
CA THR A 277 -4.36 2.92 8.23
C THR A 277 -5.43 1.87 8.48
N VAL A 278 -6.61 2.27 8.99
CA VAL A 278 -7.75 1.38 9.20
C VAL A 278 -8.24 0.81 7.88
N LYS A 279 -8.44 1.66 6.87
CA LYS A 279 -8.83 1.21 5.53
C LYS A 279 -7.79 0.26 4.92
N ALA A 280 -6.50 0.50 5.16
CA ALA A 280 -5.45 -0.38 4.68
C ALA A 280 -5.54 -1.77 5.33
N ILE A 281 -5.63 -1.87 6.66
CA ILE A 281 -5.70 -3.19 7.31
C ILE A 281 -6.99 -3.92 6.97
N GLU A 282 -8.14 -3.25 6.92
CA GLU A 282 -9.43 -3.84 6.57
C GLU A 282 -9.47 -4.37 5.13
N ASN A 283 -8.74 -3.75 4.20
CA ASN A 283 -8.68 -4.15 2.79
C ASN A 283 -7.41 -4.92 2.42
N SER A 284 -6.63 -5.34 3.43
CA SER A 284 -5.50 -6.24 3.22
C SER A 284 -5.97 -7.64 2.83
N PHE A 285 -5.06 -8.41 2.20
CA PHE A 285 -5.31 -9.81 1.86
C PHE A 285 -5.03 -10.77 3.03
N ALA A 286 -4.88 -10.25 4.23
CA ALA A 286 -4.80 -11.03 5.46
C ALA A 286 -6.12 -11.76 5.77
N SER A 287 -6.04 -12.78 6.64
CA SER A 287 -7.25 -13.39 7.20
C SER A 287 -8.01 -12.38 8.07
N GLU A 288 -9.31 -12.57 8.22
CA GLU A 288 -10.13 -11.73 9.11
C GLU A 288 -9.59 -11.72 10.53
N GLU A 289 -9.17 -12.87 11.04
CA GLU A 289 -8.59 -13.02 12.37
C GLU A 289 -7.31 -12.16 12.53
N ASP A 290 -6.41 -12.16 11.54
CA ASP A 290 -5.18 -11.35 11.58
C ASP A 290 -5.49 -9.86 11.47
N ARG A 291 -6.46 -9.46 10.62
CA ARG A 291 -6.88 -8.07 10.47
C ARG A 291 -7.45 -7.52 11.76
N GLN A 292 -8.41 -8.22 12.35
CA GLN A 292 -9.04 -7.81 13.61
C GLN A 292 -8.03 -7.77 14.76
N ARG A 293 -7.15 -8.77 14.86
CA ARG A 293 -6.09 -8.78 15.86
C ARG A 293 -5.19 -7.53 15.74
N LEU A 294 -4.70 -7.20 14.56
CA LEU A 294 -3.86 -6.01 14.36
C LEU A 294 -4.62 -4.72 14.64
N LEU A 295 -5.85 -4.62 14.19
CA LEU A 295 -6.69 -3.45 14.43
C LEU A 295 -6.93 -3.23 15.93
N GLU A 296 -7.40 -4.27 16.65
CA GLU A 296 -7.84 -4.14 18.04
C GLU A 296 -6.67 -4.10 19.05
N THR A 297 -5.54 -4.77 18.75
CA THR A 297 -4.44 -4.89 19.73
C THR A 297 -3.23 -4.01 19.44
N VAL A 298 -3.14 -3.40 18.26
CA VAL A 298 -1.98 -2.59 17.86
C VAL A 298 -2.42 -1.21 17.38
N ILE A 299 -3.29 -1.15 16.33
CA ILE A 299 -3.58 0.11 15.66
C ILE A 299 -4.46 1.03 16.54
N LEU A 300 -5.63 0.55 16.98
CA LEU A 300 -6.54 1.35 17.79
C LEU A 300 -5.88 1.87 19.07
N PRO A 301 -5.22 1.03 19.90
CA PRO A 301 -4.62 1.53 21.14
C PRO A 301 -3.54 2.59 20.92
N ALA A 302 -2.70 2.43 19.89
CA ALA A 302 -1.62 3.40 19.64
C ALA A 302 -2.13 4.74 19.15
N TYR A 303 -3.17 4.75 18.30
CA TYR A 303 -3.78 6.01 17.87
C TYR A 303 -4.56 6.69 18.99
N GLU A 304 -5.22 5.92 19.89
CA GLU A 304 -5.88 6.46 21.08
C GLU A 304 -4.87 7.10 22.04
N GLU A 305 -3.72 6.46 22.26
CA GLU A 305 -2.64 6.97 23.11
C GLU A 305 -2.08 8.28 22.55
N LEU A 306 -1.75 8.35 21.26
CA LEU A 306 -1.21 9.55 20.61
C LEU A 306 -2.23 10.69 20.44
N ALA A 307 -3.52 10.39 20.50
CA ALA A 307 -4.59 11.40 20.48
C ALA A 307 -4.83 12.06 21.85
N ASP A 308 -4.33 11.48 22.95
CA ASP A 308 -4.46 12.07 24.30
C ASP A 308 -3.35 13.13 24.52
N PRO A 309 -3.71 14.40 24.78
CA PRO A 309 -2.73 15.47 24.95
C PRO A 309 -1.73 15.25 26.11
N GLU A 310 -2.14 14.51 27.16
CA GLU A 310 -1.24 14.22 28.30
C GLU A 310 -0.14 13.23 27.92
N PHE A 311 -0.39 12.30 26.98
CA PHE A 311 0.59 11.33 26.49
C PHE A 311 1.44 11.84 25.32
N ALA A 312 0.91 12.76 24.51
CA ALA A 312 1.65 13.32 23.39
C ALA A 312 2.91 14.09 23.83
N GLU A 313 2.87 14.75 24.99
CA GLU A 313 4.04 15.44 25.57
C GLU A 313 5.08 14.45 26.13
N ASP A 314 4.65 13.38 26.81
CA ASP A 314 5.54 12.37 27.39
C ASP A 314 6.23 11.51 26.30
N ALA A 315 5.50 11.14 25.22
CA ALA A 315 6.06 10.37 24.11
C ALA A 315 7.13 11.15 23.32
N LEU A 316 7.00 12.47 23.23
CA LEU A 316 7.99 13.34 22.60
C LEU A 316 9.28 13.48 23.47
N GLU A 317 9.15 13.46 24.81
CA GLU A 317 10.32 13.47 25.70
C GLU A 317 11.09 12.14 25.61
N ASP A 318 10.41 10.99 25.61
CA ASP A 318 11.04 9.66 25.52
C ASP A 318 11.77 9.44 24.17
N LEU A 319 11.21 9.92 23.05
CA LEU A 319 11.85 9.85 21.73
C LEU A 319 13.08 10.75 21.62
N SER A 320 13.07 11.93 22.28
CA SER A 320 14.21 12.83 22.30
C SER A 320 15.37 12.27 23.12
N ASP A 321 15.09 11.55 24.20
CA ASP A 321 16.10 10.93 25.05
C ASP A 321 16.72 9.69 24.39
N ALA A 322 15.94 8.89 23.66
CA ALA A 322 16.45 7.75 22.90
C ALA A 322 17.38 8.17 21.74
N ALA A 323 17.07 9.27 21.06
CA ALA A 323 17.92 9.82 20.01
C ALA A 323 19.23 10.44 20.54
N ALA A 324 19.25 10.85 21.82
CA ALA A 324 20.44 11.41 22.48
C ALA A 324 21.40 10.32 23.02
N GLU A 325 20.91 9.09 23.26
CA GLU A 325 21.76 7.97 23.70
C GLU A 325 22.49 7.26 22.55
N ASP A 326 22.00 7.39 21.29
CA ASP A 326 22.61 6.79 20.10
C ASP A 326 23.57 7.74 19.33
N ALA A 327 23.81 8.96 19.81
CA ALA A 327 24.71 9.95 19.20
C ALA A 327 26.06 10.05 19.96
#